data_e6b1283933979cac47fe81bd5caa1410
#
_entry.id   e6b1283933979cac47fe81bd5caa1410
#
_cell.length_a   1.000
_cell.length_b   1.000
_cell.length_c   1.000
_cell.angle_alpha   90.00
_cell.angle_beta   90.00
_cell.angle_gamma   90.00
#
_symmetry.space_group_name_H-M   'P 1'
#
loop_
_entity.id
_entity.type
_entity.pdbx_description
1 polymer ?
#
loop_
_entity_poly.entity_id
_entity_poly.type
_entity_poly.pdbx_seq_one_letter_code
_entity_poly.pdbx_strand_id
1 'polypeptide(L)'
;MSVNEWKARVDLAAIYRLTDYYGWTSVVYNHITLRIPDTDTFLINPFGLRYDEINASNLIKIDLDGNKLDPNDWPINQAGYNIHSAIHKARNKDLHCVMHTHEPMSQTIAALKEKVIPMFQEACQLYERVGYHDFEGIVLDASEKKGLLNHLVSQIID
;
A
#
# COMPACT_ATOMS: atom_id res chain seq x y z
N MET A 1 -21.62 -3.33 -9.75
CA MET A 1 -20.57 -3.85 -8.86
C MET A 1 -20.68 -5.37 -8.79
N SER A 2 -19.59 -6.11 -8.98
CA SER A 2 -19.57 -7.57 -8.88
C SER A 2 -19.49 -8.04 -7.42
N VAL A 3 -19.77 -9.34 -7.19
CA VAL A 3 -19.63 -9.96 -5.86
C VAL A 3 -18.17 -9.89 -5.38
N ASN A 4 -17.20 -10.15 -6.28
CA ASN A 4 -15.78 -10.06 -5.97
C ASN A 4 -15.35 -8.64 -5.57
N GLU A 5 -15.86 -7.63 -6.28
CA GLU A 5 -15.59 -6.24 -5.94
C GLU A 5 -16.17 -5.86 -4.57
N TRP A 6 -17.42 -6.28 -4.28
CA TRP A 6 -18.02 -5.98 -2.98
C TRP A 6 -17.24 -6.63 -1.84
N LYS A 7 -16.84 -7.89 -2.00
CA LYS A 7 -16.00 -8.58 -1.02
C LYS A 7 -14.67 -7.84 -0.81
N ALA A 8 -13.98 -7.47 -1.89
CA ALA A 8 -12.73 -6.72 -1.80
C ALA A 8 -12.92 -5.36 -1.08
N ARG A 9 -14.04 -4.67 -1.29
CA ARG A 9 -14.37 -3.42 -0.58
C ARG A 9 -14.56 -3.66 0.92
N VAL A 10 -15.24 -4.71 1.31
CA VAL A 10 -15.45 -5.08 2.73
C VAL A 10 -14.11 -5.45 3.38
N ASP A 11 -13.31 -6.30 2.73
CA ASP A 11 -12.02 -6.74 3.23
C ASP A 11 -11.06 -5.55 3.40
N LEU A 12 -10.97 -4.66 2.41
CA LEU A 12 -10.13 -3.48 2.49
C LEU A 12 -10.59 -2.49 3.57
N ALA A 13 -11.88 -2.26 3.69
CA ALA A 13 -12.42 -1.41 4.77
C ALA A 13 -12.10 -1.99 6.15
N ALA A 14 -12.15 -3.31 6.33
CA ALA A 14 -11.74 -3.97 7.56
C ALA A 14 -10.24 -3.78 7.84
N ILE A 15 -9.38 -3.87 6.82
CA ILE A 15 -7.93 -3.61 6.95
C ILE A 15 -7.68 -2.16 7.41
N TYR A 16 -8.37 -1.17 6.85
CA TYR A 16 -8.26 0.22 7.29
C TYR A 16 -8.63 0.38 8.77
N ARG A 17 -9.74 -0.24 9.20
CA ARG A 17 -10.19 -0.22 10.61
C ARG A 17 -9.20 -0.88 11.55
N LEU A 18 -8.62 -2.02 11.16
CA LEU A 18 -7.60 -2.70 11.94
C LEU A 18 -6.32 -1.87 12.04
N THR A 19 -5.90 -1.23 10.96
CA THR A 19 -4.72 -0.36 10.94
C THR A 19 -4.90 0.84 11.87
N ASP A 20 -6.10 1.42 11.91
CA ASP A 20 -6.45 2.48 12.84
C ASP A 20 -6.46 1.96 14.29
N TYR A 21 -7.10 0.82 14.54
CA TYR A 21 -7.16 0.19 15.86
C TYR A 21 -5.77 -0.08 16.45
N TYR A 22 -4.80 -0.49 15.64
CA TYR A 22 -3.41 -0.71 16.07
C TYR A 22 -2.57 0.57 16.13
N GLY A 23 -3.11 1.74 15.76
CA GLY A 23 -2.41 3.00 15.78
C GLY A 23 -1.31 3.14 14.72
N TRP A 24 -1.41 2.43 13.60
CA TRP A 24 -0.42 2.46 12.51
C TRP A 24 -0.71 3.55 11.48
N THR A 25 -1.39 4.59 11.90
CA THR A 25 -1.84 5.67 11.02
C THR A 25 -1.05 6.96 11.24
N SER A 26 -0.98 7.80 10.23
CA SER A 26 -0.47 9.16 10.32
C SER A 26 -1.44 10.11 9.64
N VAL A 27 -2.43 10.56 10.39
CA VAL A 27 -3.50 11.46 9.96
C VAL A 27 -4.17 10.96 8.68
N VAL A 28 -3.82 11.54 7.51
CA VAL A 28 -4.41 11.22 6.19
C VAL A 28 -3.35 10.77 5.16
N TYR A 29 -2.10 10.62 5.59
CA TYR A 29 -0.98 10.39 4.66
C TYR A 29 -0.78 8.94 4.27
N ASN A 30 -1.34 8.00 5.02
CA ASN A 30 -1.24 6.58 4.72
C ASN A 30 -2.25 6.16 3.65
N HIS A 31 -1.95 5.05 3.00
CA HIS A 31 -2.81 4.48 1.97
C HIS A 31 -2.60 2.97 1.87
N ILE A 32 -3.67 2.26 1.56
CA ILE A 32 -3.66 0.83 1.32
C ILE A 32 -4.44 0.58 0.04
N THR A 33 -3.92 -0.27 -0.83
CA THR A 33 -4.62 -0.68 -2.05
C THR A 33 -4.86 -2.18 -2.06
N LEU A 34 -6.00 -2.59 -2.60
CA LEU A 34 -6.35 -3.98 -2.81
C LEU A 34 -6.81 -4.17 -4.25
N ARG A 35 -6.19 -5.14 -4.94
CA ARG A 35 -6.61 -5.56 -6.28
C ARG A 35 -7.96 -6.27 -6.20
N ILE A 36 -8.87 -5.93 -7.08
CA ILE A 36 -10.12 -6.67 -7.23
C ILE A 36 -9.79 -7.97 -7.98
N PRO A 37 -10.14 -9.14 -7.42
CA PRO A 37 -9.85 -10.43 -8.05
C PRO A 37 -10.32 -10.51 -9.50
N ASP A 38 -9.51 -11.14 -10.34
CA ASP A 38 -9.77 -11.36 -11.77
C ASP A 38 -9.89 -10.08 -12.61
N THR A 39 -9.34 -8.96 -12.12
CA THR A 39 -9.33 -7.67 -12.84
C THR A 39 -7.98 -6.96 -12.75
N ASP A 40 -7.76 -6.01 -13.66
CA ASP A 40 -6.64 -5.06 -13.60
C ASP A 40 -7.04 -3.73 -12.93
N THR A 41 -7.93 -3.81 -11.96
CA THR A 41 -8.39 -2.67 -11.19
C THR A 41 -8.15 -2.88 -9.71
N PHE A 42 -8.01 -1.79 -8.96
CA PHE A 42 -7.83 -1.86 -7.52
C PHE A 42 -8.59 -0.76 -6.77
N LEU A 43 -8.73 -0.96 -5.48
CA LEU A 43 -9.39 -0.05 -4.56
C LEU A 43 -8.36 0.72 -3.76
N ILE A 44 -8.66 1.99 -3.47
CA ILE A 44 -7.86 2.88 -2.62
C ILE A 44 -8.78 3.75 -1.76
N ASN A 45 -8.27 4.27 -0.65
CA ASN A 45 -9.01 5.22 0.18
C ASN A 45 -9.14 6.60 -0.47
N PRO A 46 -10.23 7.33 -0.20
CA PRO A 46 -10.31 8.77 -0.45
C PRO A 46 -9.19 9.51 0.29
N PHE A 47 -8.47 10.38 -0.40
CA PHE A 47 -7.49 11.23 0.25
C PHE A 47 -8.19 12.32 1.06
N GLY A 48 -7.77 12.51 2.30
CA GLY A 48 -8.37 13.45 3.23
C GLY A 48 -9.27 12.81 4.29
N LEU A 49 -9.63 11.54 4.14
CA LEU A 49 -10.31 10.77 5.17
C LEU A 49 -9.31 10.02 6.05
N ARG A 50 -9.58 9.99 7.35
CA ARG A 50 -8.85 9.13 8.29
C ARG A 50 -9.29 7.68 8.11
N TYR A 51 -8.49 6.75 8.61
CA TYR A 51 -8.74 5.32 8.45
C TYR A 51 -10.00 4.84 9.18
N ASP A 52 -10.37 5.46 10.30
CA ASP A 52 -11.64 5.21 11.00
C ASP A 52 -12.88 5.70 10.24
N GLU A 53 -12.71 6.56 9.25
CA GLU A 53 -13.79 7.07 8.38
C GLU A 53 -13.98 6.23 7.11
N ILE A 54 -13.02 5.31 6.82
CA ILE A 54 -13.10 4.47 5.63
C ILE A 54 -14.13 3.35 5.83
N ASN A 55 -14.94 3.15 4.80
CA ASN A 55 -15.91 2.07 4.72
C ASN A 55 -16.00 1.53 3.28
N ALA A 56 -16.67 0.39 3.10
CA ALA A 56 -16.75 -0.29 1.81
C ALA A 56 -17.35 0.58 0.68
N SER A 57 -18.23 1.53 1.05
CA SER A 57 -18.96 2.36 0.07
C SER A 57 -18.15 3.57 -0.39
N ASN A 58 -17.20 4.09 0.41
CA ASN A 58 -16.44 5.27 0.06
C ASN A 58 -15.08 4.97 -0.58
N LEU A 59 -14.65 3.70 -0.64
CA LEU A 59 -13.46 3.30 -1.37
C LEU A 59 -13.57 3.65 -2.86
N ILE A 60 -12.47 4.15 -3.42
CA ILE A 60 -12.39 4.56 -4.82
C ILE A 60 -11.83 3.42 -5.65
N LYS A 61 -12.50 3.08 -6.75
CA LYS A 61 -12.01 2.13 -7.73
C LYS A 61 -11.21 2.86 -8.80
N ILE A 62 -10.00 2.37 -9.06
CA ILE A 62 -9.08 2.92 -10.05
C ILE A 62 -8.51 1.82 -10.94
N ASP A 63 -8.09 2.19 -12.15
CA ASP A 63 -7.29 1.33 -13.01
C ASP A 63 -5.78 1.46 -12.69
N LEU A 64 -4.96 0.66 -13.36
CA LEU A 64 -3.51 0.69 -13.20
C LEU A 64 -2.84 1.98 -13.72
N ASP A 65 -3.57 2.81 -14.46
CA ASP A 65 -3.07 4.08 -14.96
C ASP A 65 -3.56 5.29 -14.12
N GLY A 66 -4.39 5.03 -13.11
CA GLY A 66 -4.86 6.02 -12.15
C GLY A 66 -6.18 6.68 -12.50
N ASN A 67 -6.83 6.19 -13.53
CA ASN A 67 -8.14 6.71 -13.86
C ASN A 67 -9.17 6.18 -12.85
N LYS A 68 -9.96 7.09 -12.29
CA LYS A 68 -11.09 6.71 -11.45
C LYS A 68 -12.17 6.05 -12.30
N LEU A 69 -12.63 4.89 -11.86
CA LEU A 69 -13.66 4.11 -12.52
C LEU A 69 -15.03 4.23 -11.85
N ASP A 70 -15.07 4.81 -10.66
CA ASP A 70 -16.31 5.12 -9.94
C ASP A 70 -16.61 6.62 -10.08
N PRO A 71 -17.90 7.00 -10.26
CA PRO A 71 -18.31 8.40 -10.24
C PRO A 71 -18.28 8.93 -8.80
N ASN A 72 -17.17 9.54 -8.41
CA ASN A 72 -17.01 10.18 -7.12
C ASN A 72 -16.07 11.39 -7.23
N ASP A 73 -16.25 12.37 -6.35
CA ASP A 73 -15.49 13.62 -6.34
C ASP A 73 -14.27 13.58 -5.41
N TRP A 74 -14.06 12.48 -4.68
CA TRP A 74 -12.95 12.37 -3.75
C TRP A 74 -11.60 12.38 -4.47
N PRO A 75 -10.61 13.13 -3.98
CA PRO A 75 -9.25 13.08 -4.49
C PRO A 75 -8.57 11.75 -4.11
N ILE A 76 -7.55 11.40 -4.87
CA ILE A 76 -6.66 10.27 -4.58
C ILE A 76 -5.31 10.84 -4.14
N ASN A 77 -4.63 10.16 -3.21
CA ASN A 77 -3.24 10.47 -2.89
C ASN A 77 -2.34 10.10 -4.08
N GLN A 78 -1.89 11.11 -4.83
CA GLN A 78 -1.12 10.90 -6.05
C GLN A 78 0.22 10.19 -5.79
N ALA A 79 0.92 10.54 -4.71
CA ALA A 79 2.19 9.89 -4.34
C ALA A 79 1.96 8.41 -4.01
N GLY A 80 0.95 8.13 -3.19
CA GLY A 80 0.55 6.75 -2.85
C GLY A 80 0.12 5.95 -4.07
N TYR A 81 -0.66 6.55 -4.95
CA TYR A 81 -1.05 5.94 -6.21
C TYR A 81 0.17 5.57 -7.06
N ASN A 82 1.12 6.47 -7.21
CA ASN A 82 2.31 6.27 -8.03
C ASN A 82 3.12 5.05 -7.59
N ILE A 83 3.35 4.89 -6.28
CA ILE A 83 4.09 3.77 -5.72
C ILE A 83 3.29 2.47 -5.89
N HIS A 84 2.04 2.46 -5.42
CA HIS A 84 1.23 1.23 -5.41
C HIS A 84 0.91 0.72 -6.82
N SER A 85 0.61 1.60 -7.78
CA SER A 85 0.37 1.19 -9.17
C SER A 85 1.62 0.58 -9.81
N ALA A 86 2.80 1.12 -9.52
CA ALA A 86 4.05 0.57 -10.01
C ALA A 86 4.30 -0.85 -9.47
N ILE A 87 4.06 -1.07 -8.18
CA ILE A 87 4.16 -2.38 -7.54
C ILE A 87 3.12 -3.35 -8.13
N HIS A 88 1.86 -2.93 -8.25
CA HIS A 88 0.81 -3.76 -8.84
C HIS A 88 1.07 -4.12 -10.30
N LYS A 89 1.68 -3.21 -11.08
CA LYS A 89 2.10 -3.51 -12.47
C LYS A 89 3.23 -4.52 -12.53
N ALA A 90 4.23 -4.39 -11.65
CA ALA A 90 5.40 -5.28 -11.63
C ALA A 90 5.05 -6.69 -11.15
N ARG A 91 4.09 -6.82 -10.22
CA ARG A 91 3.70 -8.08 -9.56
C ARG A 91 2.23 -8.43 -9.80
N ASN A 92 1.78 -8.34 -11.05
CA ASN A 92 0.37 -8.46 -11.44
C ASN A 92 -0.31 -9.76 -10.98
N LYS A 93 0.41 -10.88 -10.89
CA LYS A 93 -0.21 -12.20 -10.66
C LYS A 93 -0.28 -12.63 -9.19
N ASP A 94 0.61 -12.16 -8.36
CA ASP A 94 0.87 -12.68 -7.02
C ASP A 94 0.72 -11.64 -5.92
N LEU A 95 0.70 -10.35 -6.26
CA LEU A 95 0.55 -9.30 -5.28
C LEU A 95 -0.85 -8.67 -5.36
N HIS A 96 -1.66 -8.93 -4.34
CA HIS A 96 -3.04 -8.44 -4.28
C HIS A 96 -3.20 -7.17 -3.46
N CYS A 97 -2.38 -6.97 -2.43
CA CYS A 97 -2.48 -5.86 -1.50
C CYS A 97 -1.13 -5.16 -1.33
N VAL A 98 -1.14 -3.83 -1.34
CA VAL A 98 0.02 -3.01 -0.97
C VAL A 98 -0.42 -2.08 0.17
N MET A 99 0.33 -2.10 1.26
CA MET A 99 0.02 -1.34 2.47
C MET A 99 1.18 -0.40 2.81
N HIS A 100 0.88 0.88 2.99
CA HIS A 100 1.79 1.88 3.49
C HIS A 100 1.33 2.37 4.87
N THR A 101 2.20 2.27 5.86
CA THR A 101 1.94 2.72 7.23
C THR A 101 3.08 3.59 7.74
N HIS A 102 2.78 4.41 8.76
CA HIS A 102 3.76 5.22 9.51
C HIS A 102 3.79 4.79 10.97
N GLU A 103 3.87 3.49 11.21
CA GLU A 103 3.98 2.95 12.56
C GLU A 103 5.32 3.42 13.18
N PRO A 104 5.33 4.05 14.39
CA PRO A 104 6.51 4.71 14.95
C PRO A 104 7.72 3.80 15.15
N MET A 105 7.52 2.54 15.57
CA MET A 105 8.62 1.59 15.77
C MET A 105 9.24 1.17 14.44
N SER A 106 8.42 0.95 13.41
CA SER A 106 8.88 0.63 12.06
C SER A 106 9.67 1.80 11.45
N GLN A 107 9.20 3.04 11.64
CA GLN A 107 9.94 4.24 11.22
C GLN A 107 11.28 4.37 11.95
N THR A 108 11.31 4.05 13.26
CA THR A 108 12.54 4.08 14.04
C THR A 108 13.55 3.07 13.49
N ILE A 109 13.12 1.83 13.23
CA ILE A 109 13.99 0.80 12.66
C ILE A 109 14.47 1.21 11.25
N ALA A 110 13.59 1.76 10.43
CA ALA A 110 13.94 2.22 9.09
C ALA A 110 14.98 3.37 9.09
N ALA A 111 15.04 4.16 10.16
CA ALA A 111 16.02 5.23 10.32
C ALA A 111 17.40 4.75 10.81
N LEU A 112 17.52 3.49 11.25
CA LEU A 112 18.80 2.92 11.67
C LEU A 112 19.62 2.50 10.46
N LYS A 113 20.94 2.45 10.64
CA LYS A 113 21.88 1.90 9.65
C LYS A 113 21.88 0.37 9.64
N GLU A 114 21.53 -0.21 10.77
CA GLU A 114 21.47 -1.66 10.96
C GLU A 114 20.18 -2.21 10.36
N LYS A 115 20.29 -3.35 9.72
CA LYS A 115 19.14 -4.08 9.20
C LYS A 115 18.42 -4.83 10.33
N VAL A 116 17.18 -5.24 10.08
CA VAL A 116 16.47 -6.16 10.97
C VAL A 116 17.26 -7.47 11.05
N ILE A 117 17.69 -7.83 12.26
CA ILE A 117 18.45 -9.04 12.54
C ILE A 117 17.54 -10.08 13.22
N PRO A 118 17.70 -11.36 12.93
CA PRO A 118 16.82 -12.43 13.44
C PRO A 118 17.18 -12.81 14.90
N MET A 119 16.98 -11.86 15.84
CA MET A 119 17.29 -12.05 17.25
C MET A 119 16.19 -12.72 18.07
N PHE A 120 14.96 -12.75 17.56
CA PHE A 120 13.78 -13.32 18.22
C PHE A 120 12.82 -13.90 17.18
N GLN A 121 11.88 -14.71 17.62
CA GLN A 121 11.04 -15.54 16.73
C GLN A 121 10.33 -14.73 15.64
N GLU A 122 9.72 -13.59 15.98
CA GLU A 122 9.02 -12.74 15.04
C GLU A 122 9.97 -12.11 14.01
N ALA A 123 11.17 -11.70 14.42
CA ALA A 123 12.19 -11.19 13.51
C ALA A 123 12.71 -12.28 12.56
N CYS A 124 12.78 -13.54 13.01
CA CYS A 124 13.14 -14.66 12.14
C CYS A 124 12.14 -14.87 10.99
N GLN A 125 10.87 -14.57 11.21
CA GLN A 125 9.83 -14.64 10.14
C GLN A 125 10.04 -13.59 9.05
N LEU A 126 10.71 -12.50 9.39
CA LEU A 126 11.03 -11.40 8.46
C LEU A 126 12.41 -11.55 7.81
N TYR A 127 13.21 -12.54 8.23
CA TYR A 127 14.55 -12.74 7.71
C TYR A 127 14.51 -12.98 6.20
N GLU A 128 15.37 -12.27 5.47
CA GLU A 128 15.40 -12.25 4.00
C GLU A 128 14.13 -11.77 3.29
N ARG A 129 13.13 -11.27 4.05
CA ARG A 129 11.88 -10.73 3.51
C ARG A 129 11.75 -9.21 3.67
N VAL A 130 12.77 -8.56 4.25
CA VAL A 130 12.81 -7.11 4.44
C VAL A 130 13.75 -6.48 3.43
N GLY A 131 13.19 -5.69 2.54
CA GLY A 131 13.94 -4.86 1.62
C GLY A 131 14.30 -3.50 2.24
N TYR A 132 15.41 -2.93 1.80
CA TYR A 132 15.86 -1.60 2.22
C TYR A 132 16.04 -0.73 0.98
N HIS A 133 15.46 0.46 1.03
CA HIS A 133 15.56 1.44 -0.03
C HIS A 133 15.97 2.77 0.57
N ASP A 134 16.98 3.41 0.01
CA ASP A 134 17.41 4.74 0.44
C ASP A 134 16.33 5.76 0.16
N PHE A 135 16.13 6.70 1.09
CA PHE A 135 15.12 7.72 0.92
C PHE A 135 15.52 8.71 -0.18
N GLU A 136 14.76 8.72 -1.28
CA GLU A 136 14.99 9.58 -2.44
C GLU A 136 14.03 10.79 -2.49
N GLY A 137 13.20 10.98 -1.48
CA GLY A 137 12.20 12.05 -1.41
C GLY A 137 10.76 11.55 -1.57
N ILE A 138 9.84 12.49 -1.84
CA ILE A 138 8.42 12.17 -2.10
C ILE A 138 8.28 11.76 -3.57
N VAL A 139 7.81 10.54 -3.83
CA VAL A 139 7.71 9.96 -5.17
C VAL A 139 6.66 10.70 -6.01
N LEU A 140 7.09 11.73 -6.72
CA LEU A 140 6.24 12.49 -7.64
C LEU A 140 6.53 12.14 -9.11
N ASP A 141 7.76 11.69 -9.42
CA ASP A 141 8.24 11.44 -10.77
C ASP A 141 8.35 9.96 -11.16
N ALA A 142 8.31 9.70 -12.48
CA ALA A 142 8.45 8.36 -13.03
C ALA A 142 9.87 7.76 -12.86
N SER A 143 10.90 8.58 -12.70
CA SER A 143 12.28 8.17 -12.47
C SER A 143 12.48 7.53 -11.08
N GLU A 144 11.84 8.08 -10.05
CA GLU A 144 11.88 7.58 -8.68
C GLU A 144 11.19 6.23 -8.55
N LYS A 145 10.12 5.99 -9.35
CA LYS A 145 9.45 4.68 -9.44
C LYS A 145 10.39 3.55 -9.84
N LYS A 146 11.37 3.84 -10.70
CA LYS A 146 12.29 2.83 -11.22
C LYS A 146 13.30 2.37 -10.18
N GLY A 147 13.80 3.27 -9.34
CA GLY A 147 14.68 2.96 -8.21
C GLY A 147 13.99 2.04 -7.21
N LEU A 148 12.79 2.45 -6.77
CA LEU A 148 11.96 1.70 -5.82
C LEU A 148 11.62 0.29 -6.36
N LEU A 149 11.20 0.19 -7.63
CA LEU A 149 10.85 -1.09 -8.24
C LEU A 149 12.05 -2.03 -8.37
N ASN A 150 13.22 -1.52 -8.74
CA ASN A 150 14.42 -2.35 -8.84
C ASN A 150 14.80 -2.96 -7.48
N HIS A 151 14.68 -2.20 -6.40
CA HIS A 151 14.92 -2.72 -5.05
C HIS A 151 13.83 -3.71 -4.59
N LEU A 152 12.56 -3.38 -4.80
CA LEU A 152 11.45 -4.26 -4.43
C LEU A 152 11.44 -5.57 -5.22
N VAL A 153 11.71 -5.53 -6.52
CA VAL A 153 11.71 -6.73 -7.37
C VAL A 153 12.93 -7.61 -7.09
N SER A 154 14.08 -7.02 -6.76
CA SER A 154 15.30 -7.78 -6.46
C SER A 154 15.31 -8.44 -5.08
N GLN A 155 14.45 -8.03 -4.16
CA GLN A 155 14.48 -8.47 -2.75
C GLN A 155 13.23 -9.26 -2.32
N ILE A 156 12.16 -9.25 -3.09
CA ILE A 156 11.04 -10.17 -2.91
C ILE A 156 11.32 -11.38 -3.81
N ILE A 157 12.34 -12.13 -3.45
CA ILE A 157 12.66 -13.39 -4.09
C ILE A 157 11.75 -14.45 -3.46
N ASP A 158 11.07 -15.20 -4.34
CA ASP A 158 10.35 -16.48 -4.25
C ASP A 158 9.87 -16.98 -2.88
#